data_2eaa1467011d5a7a9e806a12d66409ff
#
_entry.id   2eaa1467011d5a7a9e806a12d66409ff
#
_cell.length_a   1.000
_cell.length_b   1.000
_cell.length_c   1.000
_cell.angle_alpha   90.00
_cell.angle_beta   90.00
_cell.angle_gamma   90.00
#
_symmetry.space_group_name_H-M   'P 1'
#
loop_
_entity.id
_entity.type
_entity.pdbx_description
1 polymer ?
#
loop_
_entity_poly.entity_id
_entity_poly.type
_entity_poly.pdbx_seq_one_letter_code
_entity_poly.pdbx_strand_id
1 'polypeptide(L)'
;SVGCGGGVVCGFFFFKQKTAYEILAWLEFRRVLFRSKAIENAIEKAITNGELPQAEAAPFIIETPADRSHGDFATNAAMAGAKAFRMPPFKIAQAITSNLDLEGTMFDRFETAGPGFINFFLGTKFYSAVIREILANPEAYGRSEYGRDEKVMVEFVSANPTGPMHMGNARGGALGDCLAAVLDKSGYNAWREFYVNDSGNQIEKFGCSLEARYLQIFKGDEIEFPEDGYQGEDIKDLAKEYADLNGDSLVNVSAKERKKALVDYALPKNIKKMQADMEKYKIFYD
;
A
#
# COMPACT_ATOMS: atom_id res chain seq x y z
N SER A 1 -8.21 -31.52 -25.35
CA SER A 1 -8.11 -30.08 -25.54
C SER A 1 -9.01 -29.35 -24.55
N VAL A 2 -8.42 -28.93 -23.44
CA VAL A 2 -9.07 -28.02 -22.49
C VAL A 2 -8.19 -26.78 -22.45
N GLY A 3 -8.68 -25.67 -23.01
CA GLY A 3 -8.01 -24.39 -23.03
C GLY A 3 -8.18 -23.70 -21.69
N CYS A 4 -7.09 -23.52 -20.96
CA CYS A 4 -7.03 -22.57 -19.84
C CYS A 4 -6.66 -21.19 -20.42
N GLY A 5 -7.67 -20.36 -20.62
CA GLY A 5 -7.50 -18.94 -20.89
C GLY A 5 -7.42 -18.15 -19.60
N GLY A 6 -6.24 -18.05 -19.02
CA GLY A 6 -5.93 -17.13 -17.93
C GLY A 6 -5.34 -15.86 -18.53
N GLY A 7 -6.15 -14.84 -18.78
CA GLY A 7 -5.67 -13.53 -19.18
C GLY A 7 -5.00 -12.81 -18.01
N VAL A 8 -3.68 -12.64 -18.07
CA VAL A 8 -2.96 -11.72 -17.18
C VAL A 8 -3.35 -10.30 -17.59
N VAL A 9 -4.27 -9.71 -16.85
CA VAL A 9 -4.60 -8.28 -17.01
C VAL A 9 -3.54 -7.50 -16.24
N CYS A 10 -2.48 -7.09 -16.94
CA CYS A 10 -1.54 -6.10 -16.44
C CYS A 10 -2.21 -4.72 -16.49
N GLY A 11 -3.12 -4.47 -15.55
CA GLY A 11 -3.78 -3.18 -15.40
C GLY A 11 -2.91 -2.25 -14.56
N PHE A 12 -2.20 -1.33 -15.21
CA PHE A 12 -1.64 -0.17 -14.52
C PHE A 12 -2.79 0.68 -13.99
N PHE A 13 -3.19 0.47 -12.74
CA PHE A 13 -4.06 1.39 -12.04
C PHE A 13 -3.25 2.63 -11.63
N PHE A 14 -3.45 3.73 -12.34
CA PHE A 14 -3.08 5.05 -11.86
C PHE A 14 -3.98 5.38 -10.65
N PHE A 15 -3.56 5.02 -9.46
CA PHE A 15 -4.13 5.59 -8.25
C PHE A 15 -3.70 7.06 -8.20
N LYS A 16 -4.66 7.98 -8.43
CA LYS A 16 -4.50 9.36 -8.01
C LYS A 16 -4.14 9.32 -6.53
N GLN A 17 -2.96 9.81 -6.17
CA GLN A 17 -2.51 9.87 -4.77
C GLN A 17 -3.55 10.62 -3.94
N LYS A 18 -4.45 9.87 -3.32
CA LYS A 18 -5.25 10.40 -2.23
C LYS A 18 -4.35 10.44 -1.02
N THR A 19 -4.20 11.61 -0.42
CA THR A 19 -3.39 11.78 0.80
C THR A 19 -3.95 10.91 1.93
N ALA A 20 -3.12 10.56 2.92
CA ALA A 20 -3.56 9.85 4.13
C ALA A 20 -4.77 10.52 4.79
N TYR A 21 -4.94 11.83 4.59
CA TYR A 21 -6.07 12.64 5.03
C TYR A 21 -7.37 12.29 4.28
N GLU A 22 -7.29 12.00 2.98
CA GLU A 22 -8.46 11.58 2.17
C GLU A 22 -8.88 10.14 2.49
N ILE A 23 -7.95 9.27 2.90
CA ILE A 23 -8.25 7.92 3.40
C ILE A 23 -8.94 8.00 4.77
N LEU A 24 -8.48 8.87 5.66
CA LEU A 24 -9.17 9.19 6.92
C LEU A 24 -10.56 9.78 6.68
N ALA A 25 -10.71 10.67 5.70
CA ALA A 25 -12.00 11.22 5.31
C ALA A 25 -12.94 10.14 4.74
N TRP A 26 -12.40 9.10 4.08
CA TRP A 26 -13.18 7.99 3.52
C TRP A 26 -13.61 6.97 4.59
N LEU A 27 -12.78 6.68 5.58
CA LEU A 27 -13.16 5.92 6.78
C LEU A 27 -14.22 6.65 7.61
N GLU A 28 -14.26 7.97 7.52
CA GLU A 28 -15.30 8.81 8.12
C GLU A 28 -16.62 8.87 7.34
N PHE A 29 -16.73 8.26 6.15
CA PHE A 29 -17.96 8.30 5.33
C PHE A 29 -19.19 7.79 6.11
N ARG A 30 -19.03 6.82 7.02
CA ARG A 30 -20.07 6.43 7.97
C ARG A 30 -20.42 7.54 8.96
N ARG A 31 -19.49 8.45 9.29
CA ARG A 31 -19.73 9.61 10.16
C ARG A 31 -20.29 10.82 9.41
N VAL A 32 -20.14 10.89 8.08
CA VAL A 32 -20.75 11.94 7.23
C VAL A 32 -22.27 11.90 7.27
N LEU A 33 -22.89 10.72 7.35
CA LEU A 33 -24.34 10.58 7.53
C LEU A 33 -24.84 11.21 8.84
N PHE A 34 -24.01 11.26 9.88
CA PHE A 34 -24.35 11.92 11.14
C PHE A 34 -24.25 13.46 11.04
N ARG A 35 -23.45 13.96 10.11
CA ARG A 35 -23.18 15.40 9.90
C ARG A 35 -24.28 16.06 9.08
N SER A 36 -24.78 15.40 8.03
CA SER A 36 -25.90 15.91 7.24
C SER A 36 -27.14 16.05 8.12
N LYS A 37 -27.42 15.07 8.98
CA LYS A 37 -28.55 15.11 9.91
C LYS A 37 -28.53 16.30 10.86
N ALA A 38 -27.37 16.70 11.39
CA ALA A 38 -27.29 17.86 12.28
C ALA A 38 -27.66 19.15 11.55
N ILE A 39 -27.24 19.31 10.30
CA ILE A 39 -27.59 20.46 9.46
C ILE A 39 -29.06 20.40 9.04
N GLU A 40 -29.55 19.24 8.64
CA GLU A 40 -30.97 19.01 8.28
C GLU A 40 -31.87 19.34 9.46
N ASN A 41 -31.56 18.83 10.65
CA ASN A 41 -32.30 19.14 11.89
C ASN A 41 -32.26 20.64 12.22
N ALA A 42 -31.13 21.31 12.00
CA ALA A 42 -31.03 22.75 12.24
C ALA A 42 -31.88 23.55 11.25
N ILE A 43 -31.97 23.13 10.00
CA ILE A 43 -32.85 23.72 8.98
C ILE A 43 -34.31 23.52 9.38
N GLU A 44 -34.71 22.30 9.77
CA GLU A 44 -36.09 22.02 10.24
C GLU A 44 -36.47 22.85 11.47
N LYS A 45 -35.55 22.98 12.44
CA LYS A 45 -35.76 23.84 13.61
C LYS A 45 -35.93 25.31 13.21
N ALA A 46 -35.08 25.81 12.30
CA ALA A 46 -35.15 27.19 11.81
C ALA A 46 -36.49 27.46 11.06
N ILE A 47 -37.00 26.50 10.32
CA ILE A 47 -38.34 26.59 9.69
C ILE A 47 -39.42 26.61 10.75
N THR A 48 -39.36 25.70 11.74
CA THR A 48 -40.36 25.61 12.83
C THR A 48 -40.38 26.88 13.68
N ASN A 49 -39.22 27.49 13.92
CA ASN A 49 -39.09 28.75 14.66
C ASN A 49 -39.47 29.99 13.84
N GLY A 50 -39.80 29.83 12.54
CA GLY A 50 -40.16 30.94 11.67
C GLY A 50 -39.00 31.80 11.19
N GLU A 51 -37.76 31.35 11.39
CA GLU A 51 -36.54 32.02 10.92
C GLU A 51 -36.28 31.75 9.42
N LEU A 52 -36.73 30.59 8.93
CA LEU A 52 -36.72 30.24 7.54
C LEU A 52 -38.17 30.01 7.05
N PRO A 53 -38.49 30.38 5.77
CA PRO A 53 -39.78 30.06 5.18
C PRO A 53 -40.03 28.56 5.08
N GLN A 54 -41.28 28.15 5.05
CA GLN A 54 -41.67 26.77 4.79
C GLN A 54 -41.29 26.39 3.34
N ALA A 55 -40.24 25.62 3.19
CA ALA A 55 -39.77 25.09 1.89
C ALA A 55 -38.97 23.80 2.12
N GLU A 56 -38.88 23.00 1.08
CA GLU A 56 -38.02 21.81 1.10
C GLU A 56 -36.55 22.23 0.99
N ALA A 57 -35.71 21.67 1.84
CA ALA A 57 -34.28 21.96 1.84
C ALA A 57 -33.64 21.43 0.54
N ALA A 58 -32.89 22.28 -0.15
CA ALA A 58 -32.15 21.86 -1.33
C ALA A 58 -30.99 20.89 -0.96
N PRO A 59 -30.62 19.96 -1.83
CA PRO A 59 -29.45 19.11 -1.62
C PRO A 59 -28.21 19.96 -1.42
N PHE A 60 -27.42 19.64 -0.41
CA PHE A 60 -26.18 20.33 -0.09
C PHE A 60 -25.03 19.34 0.04
N ILE A 61 -23.81 19.84 0.00
CA ILE A 61 -22.59 19.06 0.17
C ILE A 61 -21.86 19.45 1.45
N ILE A 62 -21.11 18.49 1.98
CA ILE A 62 -20.13 18.71 3.04
C ILE A 62 -18.78 18.30 2.46
N GLU A 63 -17.82 19.18 2.50
CA GLU A 63 -16.50 18.97 1.93
C GLU A 63 -15.39 19.37 2.91
N THR A 64 -14.19 18.87 2.67
CA THR A 64 -12.98 19.32 3.38
C THR A 64 -12.44 20.54 2.65
N PRO A 65 -12.34 21.72 3.30
CA PRO A 65 -11.78 22.92 2.68
C PRO A 65 -10.35 22.70 2.23
N ALA A 66 -9.96 23.30 1.11
CA ALA A 66 -8.57 23.29 0.64
C ALA A 66 -7.64 24.04 1.60
N ASP A 67 -8.13 25.12 2.22
CA ASP A 67 -7.43 25.89 3.24
C ASP A 67 -7.93 25.49 4.63
N ARG A 68 -7.02 24.97 5.45
CA ARG A 68 -7.29 24.54 6.83
C ARG A 68 -7.73 25.65 7.78
N SER A 69 -7.48 26.92 7.43
CA SER A 69 -7.99 28.04 8.22
C SER A 69 -9.53 28.12 8.20
N HIS A 70 -10.14 27.50 7.18
CA HIS A 70 -11.60 27.37 7.06
C HIS A 70 -12.18 26.15 7.79
N GLY A 71 -11.42 25.55 8.70
CA GLY A 71 -11.88 24.40 9.50
C GLY A 71 -11.60 23.04 8.86
N ASP A 72 -12.15 22.01 9.51
CA ASP A 72 -11.99 20.62 9.07
C ASP A 72 -13.05 20.21 8.03
N PHE A 73 -14.23 20.83 8.08
CA PHE A 73 -15.33 20.64 7.14
C PHE A 73 -16.05 21.94 6.85
N ALA A 74 -16.60 22.05 5.65
CA ALA A 74 -17.44 23.16 5.24
C ALA A 74 -18.69 22.64 4.53
N THR A 75 -19.82 23.35 4.70
CA THR A 75 -21.04 23.07 3.95
C THR A 75 -21.52 24.30 3.19
N ASN A 76 -22.11 24.06 2.03
CA ASN A 76 -22.76 25.06 1.20
C ASN A 76 -24.30 25.10 1.40
N ALA A 77 -24.82 24.50 2.47
CA ALA A 77 -26.25 24.33 2.70
C ALA A 77 -27.05 25.63 2.59
N ALA A 78 -26.52 26.72 3.11
CA ALA A 78 -27.18 28.03 3.02
C ALA A 78 -27.22 28.60 1.61
N MET A 79 -26.14 28.38 0.84
CA MET A 79 -26.11 28.81 -0.58
C MET A 79 -27.03 27.96 -1.44
N ALA A 80 -27.04 26.65 -1.24
CA ALA A 80 -27.95 25.74 -1.93
C ALA A 80 -29.42 26.08 -1.64
N GLY A 81 -29.73 26.44 -0.38
CA GLY A 81 -31.08 26.82 0.07
C GLY A 81 -31.55 28.20 -0.40
N ALA A 82 -30.68 29.08 -0.92
CA ALA A 82 -31.00 30.46 -1.22
C ALA A 82 -32.23 30.63 -2.13
N LYS A 83 -32.35 29.79 -3.16
CA LYS A 83 -33.47 29.82 -4.11
C LYS A 83 -34.76 29.29 -3.48
N ALA A 84 -34.67 28.23 -2.69
CA ALA A 84 -35.83 27.60 -2.04
C ALA A 84 -36.43 28.53 -0.97
N PHE A 85 -35.60 29.09 -0.10
CA PHE A 85 -36.02 29.99 0.97
C PHE A 85 -36.21 31.46 0.51
N ARG A 86 -35.80 31.81 -0.73
CA ARG A 86 -35.85 33.18 -1.26
C ARG A 86 -35.20 34.23 -0.33
N MET A 87 -34.11 33.83 0.29
CA MET A 87 -33.34 34.64 1.24
C MET A 87 -31.87 34.70 0.85
N PRO A 88 -31.15 35.78 1.27
CA PRO A 88 -29.70 35.83 1.09
C PRO A 88 -29.02 34.67 1.82
N PRO A 89 -28.01 34.00 1.19
CA PRO A 89 -27.35 32.82 1.82
C PRO A 89 -26.78 33.11 3.22
N PHE A 90 -26.24 34.30 3.44
CA PHE A 90 -25.71 34.70 4.74
C PHE A 90 -26.79 34.67 5.84
N LYS A 91 -28.02 35.14 5.54
CA LYS A 91 -29.14 35.09 6.51
C LYS A 91 -29.59 33.65 6.78
N ILE A 92 -29.59 32.82 5.74
CA ILE A 92 -29.88 31.38 5.88
C ILE A 92 -28.80 30.70 6.75
N ALA A 93 -27.51 31.02 6.52
CA ALA A 93 -26.43 30.50 7.33
C ALA A 93 -26.60 30.90 8.82
N GLN A 94 -26.97 32.15 9.09
CA GLN A 94 -27.26 32.61 10.45
C GLN A 94 -28.43 31.84 11.08
N ALA A 95 -29.54 31.67 10.37
CA ALA A 95 -30.67 30.89 10.85
C ALA A 95 -30.31 29.42 11.13
N ILE A 96 -29.54 28.78 10.24
CA ILE A 96 -29.05 27.42 10.47
C ILE A 96 -28.16 27.36 11.71
N THR A 97 -27.20 28.28 11.84
CA THR A 97 -26.24 28.26 12.95
C THR A 97 -26.88 28.61 14.29
N SER A 98 -27.91 29.47 14.33
CA SER A 98 -28.68 29.75 15.55
C SER A 98 -29.46 28.54 16.10
N ASN A 99 -29.78 27.57 15.20
CA ASN A 99 -30.52 26.36 15.53
C ASN A 99 -29.63 25.10 15.52
N LEU A 100 -28.33 25.26 15.27
CA LEU A 100 -27.37 24.15 15.19
C LEU A 100 -26.94 23.74 16.61
N ASP A 101 -27.21 22.48 16.94
CA ASP A 101 -26.79 21.89 18.19
C ASP A 101 -25.55 21.01 17.93
N LEU A 102 -24.47 21.30 18.65
CA LEU A 102 -23.23 20.51 18.63
C LEU A 102 -23.16 19.48 19.76
N GLU A 103 -24.18 19.42 20.66
CA GLU A 103 -24.18 18.43 21.71
C GLU A 103 -24.22 17.01 21.15
N GLY A 104 -23.39 16.14 21.67
CA GLY A 104 -23.21 14.78 21.14
C GLY A 104 -22.43 14.66 19.82
N THR A 105 -22.00 15.79 19.24
CA THR A 105 -21.12 15.80 18.05
C THR A 105 -19.63 15.81 18.43
N MET A 106 -18.77 15.63 17.45
CA MET A 106 -17.31 15.72 17.60
C MET A 106 -16.76 17.13 17.29
N PHE A 107 -17.65 18.09 17.00
CA PHE A 107 -17.28 19.47 16.72
C PHE A 107 -17.22 20.30 17.99
N ASP A 108 -16.22 21.16 18.11
CA ASP A 108 -16.11 22.15 19.19
C ASP A 108 -16.82 23.45 18.83
N ARG A 109 -16.77 23.86 17.58
CA ARG A 109 -17.32 25.11 17.11
C ARG A 109 -17.62 25.10 15.62
N PHE A 110 -18.39 26.06 15.19
CA PHE A 110 -18.64 26.40 13.80
C PHE A 110 -18.46 27.90 13.57
N GLU A 111 -18.24 28.30 12.32
CA GLU A 111 -18.13 29.68 11.90
C GLU A 111 -18.82 29.89 10.56
N THR A 112 -19.53 31.00 10.41
CA THR A 112 -20.07 31.39 9.10
C THR A 112 -19.01 32.16 8.33
N ALA A 113 -18.81 31.83 7.06
CA ALA A 113 -17.77 32.44 6.22
C ALA A 113 -18.28 32.81 4.83
N GLY A 114 -17.72 33.89 4.31
CA GLY A 114 -17.97 34.36 2.94
C GLY A 114 -19.47 34.53 2.64
N PRO A 115 -19.93 34.07 1.47
CA PRO A 115 -21.31 34.26 1.02
C PRO A 115 -22.36 33.39 1.71
N GLY A 116 -21.98 32.55 2.68
CA GLY A 116 -22.90 31.65 3.38
C GLY A 116 -22.39 30.21 3.56
N PHE A 117 -21.06 30.01 3.55
CA PHE A 117 -20.47 28.78 4.01
C PHE A 117 -20.59 28.66 5.53
N ILE A 118 -20.75 27.44 6.03
CA ILE A 118 -20.67 27.13 7.45
C ILE A 118 -19.49 26.17 7.62
N ASN A 119 -18.47 26.62 8.31
CA ASN A 119 -17.24 25.88 8.59
C ASN A 119 -17.32 25.23 9.96
N PHE A 120 -16.89 23.98 10.07
CA PHE A 120 -16.91 23.20 11.29
C PHE A 120 -15.49 22.83 11.71
N PHE A 121 -15.22 22.89 13.00
CA PHE A 121 -13.92 22.59 13.60
C PHE A 121 -14.06 21.42 14.56
N LEU A 122 -13.20 20.39 14.34
CA LEU A 122 -13.14 19.23 15.21
C LEU A 122 -12.48 19.58 16.53
N GLY A 123 -13.04 19.05 17.61
CA GLY A 123 -12.51 19.26 18.94
C GLY A 123 -11.60 18.17 19.45
N THR A 124 -11.02 18.43 20.63
CA THR A 124 -10.16 17.47 21.35
C THR A 124 -10.86 16.13 21.59
N LYS A 125 -12.18 16.14 21.74
CA LYS A 125 -13.01 14.93 21.89
C LYS A 125 -12.87 13.98 20.70
N PHE A 126 -12.80 14.53 19.46
CA PHE A 126 -12.60 13.75 18.25
C PHE A 126 -11.25 13.02 18.27
N TYR A 127 -10.17 13.75 18.46
CA TYR A 127 -8.82 13.17 18.47
C TYR A 127 -8.65 12.15 19.60
N SER A 128 -9.19 12.45 20.80
CA SER A 128 -9.18 11.52 21.92
C SER A 128 -9.98 10.25 21.64
N ALA A 129 -11.11 10.35 20.93
CA ALA A 129 -11.93 9.20 20.55
C ALA A 129 -11.19 8.30 19.54
N VAL A 130 -10.54 8.91 18.52
CA VAL A 130 -9.73 8.19 17.53
C VAL A 130 -8.58 7.45 18.20
N ILE A 131 -7.84 8.11 19.11
CA ILE A 131 -6.74 7.47 19.84
C ILE A 131 -7.24 6.27 20.67
N ARG A 132 -8.37 6.42 21.38
CA ARG A 132 -8.96 5.32 22.15
C ARG A 132 -9.39 4.15 21.26
N GLU A 133 -9.95 4.44 20.08
CA GLU A 133 -10.34 3.41 19.11
C GLU A 133 -9.11 2.64 18.59
N ILE A 134 -8.03 3.35 18.25
CA ILE A 134 -6.76 2.74 17.85
C ILE A 134 -6.20 1.85 18.97
N LEU A 135 -6.17 2.36 20.22
CA LEU A 135 -5.64 1.60 21.34
C LEU A 135 -6.50 0.40 21.71
N ALA A 136 -7.82 0.49 21.52
CA ALA A 136 -8.73 -0.62 21.80
C ALA A 136 -8.59 -1.77 20.79
N ASN A 137 -8.33 -1.46 19.52
CA ASN A 137 -8.17 -2.48 18.47
C ASN A 137 -7.23 -1.99 17.36
N PRO A 138 -5.92 -1.98 17.57
CA PRO A 138 -4.94 -1.47 16.63
C PRO A 138 -4.93 -2.22 15.31
N GLU A 139 -5.20 -3.53 15.32
CA GLU A 139 -5.20 -4.36 14.12
C GLU A 139 -6.39 -4.11 13.20
N ALA A 140 -7.55 -3.79 13.77
CA ALA A 140 -8.76 -3.51 13.00
C ALA A 140 -8.83 -2.05 12.51
N TYR A 141 -8.10 -1.13 13.15
CA TYR A 141 -8.13 0.27 12.75
C TYR A 141 -7.63 0.47 11.31
N GLY A 142 -8.39 1.20 10.51
CA GLY A 142 -8.09 1.44 9.12
C GLY A 142 -8.46 0.30 8.16
N ARG A 143 -9.01 -0.81 8.64
CA ARG A 143 -9.54 -1.87 7.76
C ARG A 143 -10.86 -1.47 7.11
N SER A 144 -11.07 -1.92 5.89
CA SER A 144 -12.35 -1.84 5.19
C SER A 144 -12.69 -3.18 4.54
N GLU A 145 -13.94 -3.34 4.13
CA GLU A 145 -14.42 -4.54 3.41
C GLU A 145 -14.58 -4.26 1.91
N TYR A 146 -13.87 -3.26 1.38
CA TYR A 146 -13.98 -2.87 -0.02
C TYR A 146 -13.63 -4.02 -0.97
N GLY A 147 -12.59 -4.78 -0.63
CA GLY A 147 -12.09 -5.91 -1.41
C GLY A 147 -12.98 -7.16 -1.36
N ARG A 148 -13.97 -7.24 -0.44
CA ARG A 148 -14.94 -8.37 -0.34
C ARG A 148 -14.28 -9.74 -0.32
N ASP A 149 -13.11 -9.85 0.28
CA ASP A 149 -12.31 -11.08 0.34
C ASP A 149 -11.89 -11.64 -1.04
N GLU A 150 -11.89 -10.77 -2.07
CA GLU A 150 -11.40 -11.14 -3.40
C GLU A 150 -9.91 -11.50 -3.31
N LYS A 151 -9.53 -12.63 -3.91
CA LYS A 151 -8.15 -13.12 -3.91
C LYS A 151 -7.31 -12.32 -4.90
N VAL A 152 -6.21 -11.78 -4.41
CA VAL A 152 -5.25 -11.02 -5.21
C VAL A 152 -3.84 -11.54 -4.91
N MET A 153 -3.10 -11.91 -5.93
CA MET A 153 -1.70 -12.27 -5.82
C MET A 153 -0.82 -11.08 -6.21
N VAL A 154 0.14 -10.74 -5.37
CA VAL A 154 1.13 -9.70 -5.62
C VAL A 154 2.49 -10.38 -5.71
N GLU A 155 3.01 -10.52 -6.93
CA GLU A 155 4.36 -11.02 -7.19
C GLU A 155 5.34 -9.84 -7.17
N PHE A 156 6.41 -9.94 -6.40
CA PHE A 156 7.41 -8.89 -6.30
C PHE A 156 8.78 -9.42 -5.91
N VAL A 157 9.82 -8.65 -6.25
CA VAL A 157 11.24 -9.01 -6.22
C VAL A 157 11.57 -10.06 -7.27
N SER A 158 11.17 -11.31 -7.09
CA SER A 158 11.34 -12.44 -8.03
C SER A 158 12.71 -12.45 -8.71
N ALA A 159 13.77 -12.20 -7.90
CA ALA A 159 15.14 -12.10 -8.39
C ALA A 159 15.74 -13.50 -8.62
N ASN A 160 16.54 -13.65 -9.68
CA ASN A 160 17.23 -14.90 -9.94
C ASN A 160 18.28 -15.18 -8.85
N PRO A 161 18.40 -16.42 -8.36
CA PRO A 161 19.30 -16.77 -7.25
C PRO A 161 20.77 -16.97 -7.71
N THR A 162 21.25 -16.13 -8.63
CA THR A 162 22.59 -16.19 -9.21
C THR A 162 23.59 -15.25 -8.55
N GLY A 163 23.19 -14.54 -7.50
CA GLY A 163 24.03 -13.61 -6.74
C GLY A 163 23.25 -12.86 -5.66
N PRO A 164 23.92 -11.93 -4.96
CA PRO A 164 23.28 -11.14 -3.92
C PRO A 164 22.25 -10.16 -4.49
N MET A 165 21.23 -9.85 -3.68
CA MET A 165 20.26 -8.83 -4.03
C MET A 165 20.85 -7.42 -3.97
N HIS A 166 20.32 -6.51 -4.75
CA HIS A 166 20.75 -5.12 -4.85
C HIS A 166 19.62 -4.13 -4.50
N MET A 167 19.94 -2.84 -4.44
CA MET A 167 18.98 -1.78 -4.08
C MET A 167 17.71 -1.75 -4.95
N GLY A 168 17.81 -2.17 -6.21
CA GLY A 168 16.63 -2.29 -7.08
C GLY A 168 15.64 -3.33 -6.57
N ASN A 169 16.14 -4.48 -6.10
CA ASN A 169 15.32 -5.53 -5.49
C ASN A 169 14.68 -5.03 -4.18
N ALA A 170 15.45 -4.33 -3.33
CA ALA A 170 14.92 -3.75 -2.09
C ALA A 170 13.78 -2.76 -2.34
N ARG A 171 13.90 -1.88 -3.35
CA ARG A 171 12.82 -0.96 -3.71
C ARG A 171 11.58 -1.67 -4.22
N GLY A 172 11.77 -2.69 -5.09
CA GLY A 172 10.68 -3.54 -5.56
C GLY A 172 10.00 -4.27 -4.39
N GLY A 173 10.80 -4.77 -3.44
CA GLY A 173 10.32 -5.41 -2.21
C GLY A 173 9.44 -4.49 -1.37
N ALA A 174 9.93 -3.29 -1.06
CA ALA A 174 9.16 -2.32 -0.28
C ALA A 174 7.84 -1.94 -0.95
N LEU A 175 7.86 -1.72 -2.27
CA LEU A 175 6.64 -1.37 -3.02
C LEU A 175 5.63 -2.53 -3.02
N GLY A 176 6.10 -3.76 -3.31
CA GLY A 176 5.23 -4.94 -3.38
C GLY A 176 4.61 -5.28 -2.04
N ASP A 177 5.40 -5.29 -0.97
CA ASP A 177 4.91 -5.56 0.38
C ASP A 177 3.91 -4.50 0.86
N CYS A 178 4.22 -3.20 0.66
CA CYS A 178 3.28 -2.12 0.97
C CYS A 178 1.97 -2.25 0.17
N LEU A 179 2.04 -2.62 -1.12
CA LEU A 179 0.85 -2.82 -1.93
C LEU A 179 0.00 -3.99 -1.40
N ALA A 180 0.63 -5.13 -1.10
CA ALA A 180 -0.06 -6.27 -0.52
C ALA A 180 -0.69 -5.93 0.84
N ALA A 181 0.01 -5.18 1.69
CA ALA A 181 -0.50 -4.73 2.98
C ALA A 181 -1.71 -3.78 2.84
N VAL A 182 -1.68 -2.86 1.87
CA VAL A 182 -2.82 -1.97 1.60
C VAL A 182 -4.01 -2.75 1.07
N LEU A 183 -3.80 -3.70 0.17
CA LEU A 183 -4.86 -4.58 -0.33
C LEU A 183 -5.48 -5.40 0.81
N ASP A 184 -4.68 -6.00 1.68
CA ASP A 184 -5.17 -6.75 2.85
C ASP A 184 -5.99 -5.84 3.79
N LYS A 185 -5.47 -4.65 4.12
CA LYS A 185 -6.23 -3.67 4.94
C LYS A 185 -7.51 -3.17 4.26
N SER A 186 -7.56 -3.22 2.93
CA SER A 186 -8.76 -2.86 2.15
C SER A 186 -9.77 -4.02 2.01
N GLY A 187 -9.52 -5.16 2.63
CA GLY A 187 -10.43 -6.31 2.66
C GLY A 187 -10.29 -7.26 1.47
N TYR A 188 -9.17 -7.21 0.75
CA TYR A 188 -8.80 -8.26 -0.19
C TYR A 188 -8.09 -9.39 0.56
N ASN A 189 -8.13 -10.59 0.00
CA ASN A 189 -7.30 -11.72 0.42
C ASN A 189 -6.00 -11.66 -0.39
N ALA A 190 -5.04 -10.87 0.11
CA ALA A 190 -3.80 -10.58 -0.59
C ALA A 190 -2.76 -11.66 -0.30
N TRP A 191 -2.21 -12.26 -1.35
CA TRP A 191 -1.17 -13.28 -1.34
C TRP A 191 0.14 -12.68 -1.86
N ARG A 192 1.25 -12.88 -1.15
CA ARG A 192 2.59 -12.41 -1.53
C ARG A 192 3.37 -13.54 -2.15
N GLU A 193 3.80 -13.35 -3.38
CA GLU A 193 4.49 -14.36 -4.19
C GLU A 193 5.93 -13.92 -4.49
N PHE A 194 6.85 -14.86 -4.35
CA PHE A 194 8.21 -14.75 -4.87
C PHE A 194 8.45 -15.89 -5.86
N TYR A 195 8.61 -15.57 -7.14
CA TYR A 195 8.94 -16.55 -8.16
C TYR A 195 10.43 -16.86 -8.15
N VAL A 196 10.79 -18.12 -7.85
CA VAL A 196 12.18 -18.60 -7.91
C VAL A 196 12.46 -19.16 -9.30
N ASN A 197 13.27 -18.45 -10.09
CA ASN A 197 13.70 -18.93 -11.40
C ASN A 197 15.01 -19.70 -11.25
N ASP A 198 14.92 -21.03 -11.15
CA ASP A 198 16.02 -21.96 -10.93
C ASP A 198 16.52 -22.65 -12.22
N SER A 199 16.16 -22.15 -13.39
CA SER A 199 16.49 -22.74 -14.68
C SER A 199 16.78 -21.68 -15.75
N GLY A 200 17.20 -22.14 -16.93
CA GLY A 200 17.45 -21.28 -18.09
C GLY A 200 18.86 -20.68 -18.16
N ASN A 201 19.06 -19.74 -19.10
CA ASN A 201 20.36 -19.18 -19.44
C ASN A 201 21.14 -18.58 -18.26
N GLN A 202 20.47 -17.99 -17.29
CA GLN A 202 21.15 -17.38 -16.15
C GLN A 202 21.75 -18.42 -15.21
N ILE A 203 21.04 -19.52 -15.00
CA ILE A 203 21.55 -20.64 -14.19
C ILE A 203 22.70 -21.35 -14.93
N GLU A 204 22.63 -21.49 -16.26
CA GLU A 204 23.74 -22.04 -17.04
C GLU A 204 25.00 -21.16 -16.95
N LYS A 205 24.86 -19.82 -17.06
CA LYS A 205 25.97 -18.87 -16.86
C LYS A 205 26.52 -18.91 -15.44
N PHE A 206 25.66 -19.04 -14.45
CA PHE A 206 26.05 -19.21 -13.05
C PHE A 206 26.86 -20.49 -12.88
N GLY A 207 26.40 -21.61 -13.45
CA GLY A 207 27.12 -22.87 -13.43
C GLY A 207 28.48 -22.79 -14.13
N CYS A 208 28.59 -22.13 -15.28
CA CYS A 208 29.88 -21.90 -15.97
C CYS A 208 30.84 -21.04 -15.14
N SER A 209 30.29 -20.02 -14.42
CA SER A 209 31.11 -19.15 -13.57
C SER A 209 31.65 -19.90 -12.36
N LEU A 210 30.83 -20.70 -11.69
CA LEU A 210 31.25 -21.56 -10.59
C LEU A 210 32.29 -22.61 -11.05
N GLU A 211 32.04 -23.24 -12.19
CA GLU A 211 32.97 -24.22 -12.79
C GLU A 211 34.36 -23.63 -13.04
N ALA A 212 34.41 -22.45 -13.67
CA ALA A 212 35.67 -21.77 -13.92
C ALA A 212 36.42 -21.45 -12.62
N ARG A 213 35.73 -20.87 -11.63
CA ARG A 213 36.34 -20.53 -10.31
C ARG A 213 36.80 -21.78 -9.56
N TYR A 214 36.01 -22.85 -9.58
CA TYR A 214 36.40 -24.11 -8.94
C TYR A 214 37.66 -24.70 -9.60
N LEU A 215 37.68 -24.77 -10.92
CA LEU A 215 38.86 -25.29 -11.64
C LEU A 215 40.09 -24.42 -11.48
N GLN A 216 39.98 -23.11 -11.40
CA GLN A 216 41.10 -22.19 -11.14
C GLN A 216 41.79 -22.47 -9.79
N ILE A 217 41.05 -22.97 -8.80
CA ILE A 217 41.67 -23.36 -7.49
C ILE A 217 42.71 -24.48 -7.67
N PHE A 218 42.47 -25.43 -8.56
CA PHE A 218 43.32 -26.62 -8.75
C PHE A 218 44.27 -26.53 -9.95
N LYS A 219 43.89 -25.77 -10.99
CA LYS A 219 44.66 -25.67 -12.23
C LYS A 219 45.25 -24.29 -12.50
N GLY A 220 44.93 -23.31 -11.66
CA GLY A 220 45.45 -21.96 -11.79
C GLY A 220 44.91 -21.22 -13.03
N ASP A 221 45.74 -20.28 -13.53
CA ASP A 221 45.36 -19.34 -14.61
C ASP A 221 45.24 -20.01 -16.00
N GLU A 222 45.48 -21.31 -16.13
CA GLU A 222 45.21 -22.04 -17.34
C GLU A 222 43.71 -22.12 -17.71
N ILE A 223 42.85 -21.85 -16.70
CA ILE A 223 41.40 -21.86 -16.91
C ILE A 223 40.91 -20.44 -17.17
N GLU A 224 40.50 -20.20 -18.40
CA GLU A 224 39.86 -18.93 -18.79
C GLU A 224 38.50 -18.77 -18.14
N PHE A 225 38.23 -17.57 -17.62
CA PHE A 225 36.91 -17.24 -17.07
C PHE A 225 35.98 -16.78 -18.22
N PRO A 226 34.70 -17.24 -18.25
CA PRO A 226 33.76 -16.85 -19.29
C PRO A 226 33.57 -15.32 -19.33
N GLU A 227 33.62 -14.71 -20.53
CA GLU A 227 33.46 -13.26 -20.72
C GLU A 227 32.14 -12.74 -20.17
N ASP A 228 31.07 -13.52 -20.35
CA ASP A 228 29.70 -13.18 -19.87
C ASP A 228 29.33 -13.83 -18.53
N GLY A 229 30.33 -14.32 -17.80
CA GLY A 229 30.18 -14.95 -16.50
C GLY A 229 29.99 -13.96 -15.34
N TYR A 230 29.47 -14.46 -14.24
CA TYR A 230 29.30 -13.70 -13.01
C TYR A 230 30.65 -13.57 -12.29
N GLN A 231 31.16 -12.34 -12.21
CA GLN A 231 32.52 -12.07 -11.67
C GLN A 231 32.55 -11.72 -10.18
N GLY A 232 31.40 -11.75 -9.48
CA GLY A 232 31.29 -11.39 -8.07
C GLY A 232 32.16 -12.22 -7.13
N GLU A 233 32.52 -11.66 -5.99
CA GLU A 233 33.27 -12.38 -4.94
C GLU A 233 32.46 -13.57 -4.39
N ASP A 234 31.13 -13.44 -4.36
CA ASP A 234 30.22 -14.51 -3.98
C ASP A 234 30.39 -15.80 -4.78
N ILE A 235 30.73 -15.69 -6.08
CA ILE A 235 31.02 -16.86 -6.92
C ILE A 235 32.33 -17.53 -6.51
N LYS A 236 33.34 -16.73 -6.18
CA LYS A 236 34.63 -17.25 -5.69
C LYS A 236 34.48 -17.94 -4.34
N ASP A 237 33.71 -17.31 -3.43
CA ASP A 237 33.45 -17.84 -2.11
C ASP A 237 32.71 -19.19 -2.17
N LEU A 238 31.66 -19.30 -3.00
CA LEU A 238 30.92 -20.53 -3.20
C LEU A 238 31.77 -21.64 -3.82
N ALA A 239 32.60 -21.33 -4.82
CA ALA A 239 33.49 -22.28 -5.46
C ALA A 239 34.56 -22.77 -4.46
N LYS A 240 35.14 -21.85 -3.68
CA LYS A 240 36.13 -22.16 -2.64
C LYS A 240 35.50 -23.01 -1.51
N GLU A 241 34.34 -22.62 -1.02
CA GLU A 241 33.64 -23.38 0.01
C GLU A 241 33.35 -24.83 -0.45
N TYR A 242 32.94 -25.01 -1.70
CA TYR A 242 32.76 -26.34 -2.27
C TYR A 242 34.09 -27.12 -2.31
N ALA A 243 35.17 -26.47 -2.76
CA ALA A 243 36.51 -27.10 -2.83
C ALA A 243 37.04 -27.47 -1.45
N ASP A 244 36.85 -26.61 -0.43
CA ASP A 244 37.27 -26.87 0.95
C ASP A 244 36.54 -28.09 1.56
N LEU A 245 35.29 -28.32 1.17
CA LEU A 245 34.47 -29.44 1.64
C LEU A 245 34.67 -30.75 0.88
N ASN A 246 34.90 -30.70 -0.43
CA ASN A 246 34.87 -31.86 -1.33
C ASN A 246 36.20 -32.09 -2.06
N GLY A 247 37.20 -31.23 -1.85
CA GLY A 247 38.52 -31.32 -2.49
C GLY A 247 38.41 -31.20 -4.02
N ASP A 248 39.25 -31.96 -4.72
CA ASP A 248 39.36 -32.00 -6.16
C ASP A 248 38.38 -32.98 -6.87
N SER A 249 37.36 -33.43 -6.13
CA SER A 249 36.44 -34.48 -6.57
C SER A 249 35.76 -34.23 -7.93
N LEU A 250 35.60 -32.97 -8.34
CA LEU A 250 35.01 -32.59 -9.60
C LEU A 250 36.02 -32.23 -10.70
N VAL A 251 37.33 -32.26 -10.45
CA VAL A 251 38.35 -31.85 -11.44
C VAL A 251 38.36 -32.74 -12.68
N ASN A 252 38.18 -34.07 -12.51
CA ASN A 252 38.27 -35.08 -13.56
C ASN A 252 36.94 -35.60 -14.08
N VAL A 253 35.77 -35.00 -13.63
CA VAL A 253 34.45 -35.35 -14.14
C VAL A 253 34.09 -34.52 -15.39
N SER A 254 33.02 -34.91 -16.09
CA SER A 254 32.53 -34.13 -17.23
C SER A 254 32.08 -32.72 -16.83
N ALA A 255 32.22 -31.76 -17.74
CA ALA A 255 31.78 -30.37 -17.51
C ALA A 255 30.27 -30.30 -17.09
N LYS A 256 29.45 -31.16 -17.68
CA LYS A 256 28.03 -31.23 -17.36
C LYS A 256 27.77 -31.67 -15.89
N GLU A 257 28.45 -32.71 -15.45
CA GLU A 257 28.35 -33.22 -14.07
C GLU A 257 28.89 -32.21 -13.08
N ARG A 258 30.03 -31.58 -13.39
CA ARG A 258 30.66 -30.56 -12.56
C ARG A 258 29.76 -29.36 -12.37
N LYS A 259 29.26 -28.78 -13.47
CA LYS A 259 28.32 -27.64 -13.40
C LYS A 259 27.08 -27.98 -12.57
N LYS A 260 26.50 -29.16 -12.85
CA LYS A 260 25.32 -29.60 -12.10
C LYS A 260 25.60 -29.67 -10.59
N ALA A 261 26.68 -30.33 -10.17
CA ALA A 261 27.02 -30.50 -8.77
C ALA A 261 27.29 -29.15 -8.08
N LEU A 262 27.97 -28.22 -8.75
CA LEU A 262 28.25 -26.88 -8.21
C LEU A 262 26.97 -26.03 -8.11
N VAL A 263 26.08 -26.10 -9.08
CA VAL A 263 24.79 -25.40 -9.06
C VAL A 263 23.89 -26.00 -7.96
N ASP A 264 23.77 -27.32 -7.90
CA ASP A 264 22.98 -28.01 -6.86
C ASP A 264 23.44 -27.66 -5.42
N TYR A 265 24.73 -27.36 -5.27
CA TYR A 265 25.30 -26.89 -4.01
C TYR A 265 25.04 -25.40 -3.73
N ALA A 266 25.26 -24.54 -4.73
CA ALA A 266 25.28 -23.09 -4.55
C ALA A 266 23.88 -22.47 -4.54
N LEU A 267 22.98 -22.99 -5.39
CA LEU A 267 21.66 -22.42 -5.60
C LEU A 267 20.80 -22.37 -4.32
N PRO A 268 20.68 -23.48 -3.52
CA PRO A 268 19.94 -23.43 -2.27
C PRO A 268 20.53 -22.45 -1.26
N LYS A 269 21.84 -22.25 -1.25
CA LYS A 269 22.52 -21.28 -0.38
C LYS A 269 22.14 -19.85 -0.74
N ASN A 270 22.16 -19.52 -2.03
CA ASN A 270 21.74 -18.21 -2.50
C ASN A 270 20.28 -17.94 -2.19
N ILE A 271 19.37 -18.90 -2.43
CA ILE A 271 17.95 -18.77 -2.08
C ILE A 271 17.79 -18.51 -0.59
N LYS A 272 18.45 -19.28 0.26
CA LYS A 272 18.41 -19.08 1.71
C LYS A 272 18.95 -17.71 2.15
N LYS A 273 20.01 -17.23 1.49
CA LYS A 273 20.54 -15.89 1.75
C LYS A 273 19.55 -14.80 1.35
N MET A 274 18.91 -14.94 0.19
CA MET A 274 17.87 -14.02 -0.27
C MET A 274 16.69 -13.97 0.70
N GLN A 275 16.22 -15.12 1.18
CA GLN A 275 15.18 -15.20 2.20
C GLN A 275 15.58 -14.47 3.47
N ALA A 276 16.79 -14.73 3.98
CA ALA A 276 17.31 -14.05 5.17
C ALA A 276 17.44 -12.53 5.00
N ASP A 277 17.78 -12.06 3.80
CA ASP A 277 17.85 -10.64 3.50
C ASP A 277 16.46 -10.00 3.42
N MET A 278 15.46 -10.69 2.86
CA MET A 278 14.07 -10.26 2.90
C MET A 278 13.50 -10.19 4.32
N GLU A 279 13.78 -11.21 5.15
CA GLU A 279 13.38 -11.23 6.57
C GLU A 279 13.98 -10.07 7.36
N LYS A 280 15.27 -9.73 7.15
CA LYS A 280 15.89 -8.53 7.76
C LYS A 280 15.17 -7.25 7.33
N TYR A 281 14.70 -7.20 6.11
CA TYR A 281 13.95 -6.09 5.55
C TYR A 281 12.47 -6.10 5.95
N LYS A 282 12.04 -7.08 6.77
CA LYS A 282 10.68 -7.29 7.26
C LYS A 282 9.68 -7.61 6.16
N ILE A 283 10.13 -8.22 5.09
CA ILE A 283 9.30 -8.73 3.99
C ILE A 283 9.17 -10.24 4.13
N PHE A 284 7.94 -10.72 4.13
CA PHE A 284 7.59 -12.12 4.24
C PHE A 284 6.65 -12.49 3.09
N TYR A 285 6.82 -13.71 2.58
CA TYR A 285 5.98 -14.28 1.53
C TYR A 285 5.09 -15.38 2.11
N ASP A 286 3.94 -15.61 1.47
CA ASP A 286 2.94 -16.59 1.91
C ASP A 286 3.24 -18.01 1.45
#